data_7a9c0d3e86b4406cf46b6fc4b5bf0233
#
_entry.id   7a9c0d3e86b4406cf46b6fc4b5bf0233
#
_cell.length_a   1.000
_cell.length_b   1.000
_cell.length_c   1.000
_cell.angle_alpha   90.00
_cell.angle_beta   90.00
_cell.angle_gamma   90.00
#
_symmetry.space_group_name_H-M   'P 1'
#
loop_
_entity.id
_entity.type
_entity.pdbx_description
1 polymer ?
#
loop_
_entity_poly.entity_id
_entity_poly.type
_entity_poly.pdbx_seq_one_letter_code
_entity_poly.pdbx_strand_id
1 'polypeptide(L)'
;IAGNANKYYSYREAWSRIRLAQENGFYLEAIAIQESIISDRIINYLCHKQGVALLSNNNHFLSFSELIIKWRSEFPNGLLSGSYSNLIDTVNEWRLSRNKVIHAIVKSKPGEQTQSIDLFLEQAKEAAKVGEAIAREVCNWSKKNIRK
;
A
#
# COMPACT_ATOMS: atom_id res chain seq x y z
N ILE A 1 4.43 -21.06 -16.08
CA ILE A 1 5.15 -21.20 -14.81
C ILE A 1 4.15 -21.18 -13.67
N ALA A 2 4.12 -22.25 -12.87
CA ALA A 2 3.11 -22.45 -11.82
C ALA A 2 3.05 -21.30 -10.80
N GLY A 3 4.21 -20.75 -10.40
CA GLY A 3 4.28 -19.64 -9.45
C GLY A 3 3.60 -18.37 -9.95
N ASN A 4 3.74 -18.08 -11.24
CA ASN A 4 3.11 -16.90 -11.85
C ASN A 4 1.60 -17.05 -11.93
N ALA A 5 1.10 -18.26 -12.22
CA ALA A 5 -0.34 -18.51 -12.25
C ALA A 5 -0.96 -18.34 -10.87
N ASN A 6 -0.33 -18.88 -9.81
CA ASN A 6 -0.80 -18.73 -8.45
C ASN A 6 -0.82 -17.26 -8.03
N LYS A 7 0.21 -16.50 -8.39
CA LYS A 7 0.27 -15.06 -8.07
C LYS A 7 -0.83 -14.29 -8.78
N TYR A 8 -1.12 -14.62 -10.03
CA TYR A 8 -2.23 -14.02 -10.78
C TYR A 8 -3.57 -14.24 -10.05
N TYR A 9 -3.85 -15.46 -9.62
CA TYR A 9 -5.09 -15.76 -8.91
C TYR A 9 -5.14 -15.08 -7.54
N SER A 10 -4.01 -14.98 -6.85
CA SER A 10 -3.91 -14.27 -5.58
C SER A 10 -4.25 -12.78 -5.74
N TYR A 11 -3.75 -12.14 -6.79
CA TYR A 11 -4.06 -10.73 -7.07
C TYR A 11 -5.53 -10.56 -7.43
N ARG A 12 -6.08 -11.45 -8.24
CA ARG A 12 -7.49 -11.44 -8.59
C ARG A 12 -8.37 -11.54 -7.36
N GLU A 13 -8.03 -12.45 -6.44
CA GLU A 13 -8.72 -12.60 -5.18
C GLU A 13 -8.59 -11.36 -4.29
N ALA A 14 -7.38 -10.79 -4.20
CA ALA A 14 -7.13 -9.60 -3.43
C ALA A 14 -7.99 -8.41 -3.91
N TRP A 15 -8.05 -8.16 -5.21
CA TRP A 15 -8.88 -7.09 -5.77
C TRP A 15 -10.37 -7.33 -5.53
N SER A 16 -10.82 -8.59 -5.62
CA SER A 16 -12.19 -8.94 -5.30
C SER A 16 -12.54 -8.66 -3.84
N ARG A 17 -11.64 -9.01 -2.92
CA ARG A 17 -11.83 -8.76 -1.48
C ARG A 17 -11.81 -7.27 -1.14
N ILE A 18 -10.98 -6.48 -1.80
CA ILE A 18 -10.98 -5.03 -1.63
C ILE A 18 -12.35 -4.47 -1.98
N ARG A 19 -12.91 -4.87 -3.12
CA ARG A 19 -14.22 -4.40 -3.56
C ARG A 19 -15.32 -4.81 -2.56
N LEU A 20 -15.34 -6.06 -2.16
CA LEU A 20 -16.34 -6.57 -1.21
C LEU A 20 -16.21 -5.88 0.15
N ALA A 21 -15.00 -5.68 0.62
CA ALA A 21 -14.76 -4.98 1.89
C ALA A 21 -15.30 -3.54 1.83
N GLN A 22 -15.01 -2.82 0.75
CA GLN A 22 -15.50 -1.44 0.59
C GLN A 22 -17.03 -1.40 0.50
N GLU A 23 -17.64 -2.32 -0.24
CA GLU A 23 -19.09 -2.39 -0.36
C GLU A 23 -19.79 -2.67 0.97
N ASN A 24 -19.13 -3.38 1.87
CA ASN A 24 -19.67 -3.76 3.17
C ASN A 24 -19.18 -2.87 4.33
N GLY A 25 -18.43 -1.83 4.05
CA GLY A 25 -17.96 -0.90 5.08
C GLY A 25 -16.77 -1.41 5.87
N PHE A 26 -16.09 -2.46 5.43
CA PHE A 26 -14.89 -3.01 6.07
C PHE A 26 -13.65 -2.34 5.49
N TYR A 27 -13.53 -1.03 5.75
CA TYR A 27 -12.50 -0.20 5.12
C TYR A 27 -11.08 -0.54 5.58
N LEU A 28 -10.89 -0.94 6.85
CA LEU A 28 -9.57 -1.33 7.35
C LEU A 28 -9.05 -2.59 6.66
N GLU A 29 -9.94 -3.55 6.37
CA GLU A 29 -9.60 -4.76 5.64
C GLU A 29 -9.17 -4.42 4.21
N ALA A 30 -9.89 -3.51 3.56
CA ALA A 30 -9.53 -3.03 2.22
C ALA A 30 -8.14 -2.37 2.24
N ILE A 31 -7.89 -1.51 3.22
CA ILE A 31 -6.60 -0.82 3.39
C ILE A 31 -5.46 -1.82 3.58
N ALA A 32 -5.66 -2.85 4.41
CA ALA A 32 -4.64 -3.87 4.66
C ALA A 32 -4.26 -4.62 3.39
N ILE A 33 -5.25 -4.98 2.56
CA ILE A 33 -4.99 -5.68 1.28
C ILE A 33 -4.32 -4.73 0.29
N GLN A 34 -4.75 -3.47 0.22
CA GLN A 34 -4.12 -2.45 -0.63
C GLN A 34 -2.65 -2.26 -0.29
N GLU A 35 -2.31 -2.17 0.99
CA GLU A 35 -0.92 -2.09 1.42
C GLU A 35 -0.12 -3.31 0.98
N SER A 36 -0.69 -4.50 1.10
CA SER A 36 -0.03 -5.73 0.68
C SER A 36 0.29 -5.74 -0.81
N ILE A 37 -0.65 -5.26 -1.64
CA ILE A 37 -0.44 -5.13 -3.08
C ILE A 37 0.68 -4.14 -3.39
N ILE A 38 0.63 -2.97 -2.78
CA ILE A 38 1.65 -1.93 -2.99
C ILE A 38 3.03 -2.44 -2.57
N SER A 39 3.13 -3.03 -1.39
CA SER A 39 4.37 -3.60 -0.86
C SER A 39 4.94 -4.66 -1.79
N ASP A 40 4.10 -5.58 -2.26
CA ASP A 40 4.53 -6.64 -3.17
C ASP A 40 5.09 -6.07 -4.48
N ARG A 41 4.46 -5.06 -5.04
CA ARG A 41 4.94 -4.46 -6.28
C ARG A 41 6.26 -3.73 -6.09
N ILE A 42 6.44 -3.05 -4.96
CA ILE A 42 7.70 -2.38 -4.62
C ILE A 42 8.82 -3.43 -4.43
N ILE A 43 8.55 -4.48 -3.66
CA ILE A 43 9.51 -5.58 -3.44
C ILE A 43 9.93 -6.18 -4.78
N ASN A 44 8.97 -6.47 -5.63
CA ASN A 44 9.22 -7.08 -6.94
C ASN A 44 10.14 -6.19 -7.80
N TYR A 45 9.84 -4.89 -7.84
CA TYR A 45 10.66 -3.94 -8.57
C TYR A 45 12.08 -3.87 -8.01
N LEU A 46 12.22 -3.71 -6.69
CA LEU A 46 13.53 -3.59 -6.05
C LEU A 46 14.37 -4.86 -6.20
N CYS A 47 13.75 -6.03 -6.07
CA CYS A 47 14.46 -7.31 -6.28
C CYS A 47 14.89 -7.47 -7.74
N HIS A 48 14.10 -6.98 -8.69
CA HIS A 48 14.47 -7.00 -10.09
C HIS A 48 15.70 -6.11 -10.38
N LYS A 49 15.81 -4.98 -9.66
CA LYS A 49 16.92 -4.03 -9.84
C LYS A 49 18.16 -4.37 -9.02
N GLN A 50 17.99 -4.83 -7.80
CA GLN A 50 19.07 -4.97 -6.81
C GLN A 50 19.35 -6.44 -6.42
N GLY A 51 18.52 -7.37 -6.89
CA GLY A 51 18.64 -8.78 -6.54
C GLY A 51 18.08 -9.10 -5.16
N VAL A 52 18.21 -10.37 -4.75
CA VAL A 52 17.59 -10.92 -3.54
C VAL A 52 18.21 -10.37 -2.25
N ALA A 53 19.36 -9.70 -2.33
CA ALA A 53 20.04 -9.09 -1.17
C ALA A 53 19.20 -8.00 -0.45
N LEU A 54 18.04 -7.67 -1.00
CA LEU A 54 17.11 -6.72 -0.41
C LEU A 54 16.36 -7.27 0.80
N LEU A 55 16.30 -8.60 0.93
CA LEU A 55 15.67 -9.24 2.09
C LEU A 55 16.60 -9.08 3.28
N SER A 56 16.04 -8.68 4.42
CA SER A 56 16.85 -8.48 5.62
C SER A 56 17.59 -9.77 6.00
N ASN A 57 18.76 -9.61 6.63
CA ASN A 57 19.63 -10.74 7.03
C ASN A 57 18.95 -11.72 8.01
N ASN A 58 17.77 -11.37 8.55
CA ASN A 58 17.07 -12.16 9.55
C ASN A 58 15.82 -12.87 8.99
N ASN A 59 15.73 -13.06 7.68
CA ASN A 59 14.58 -13.65 6.99
C ASN A 59 13.25 -12.91 7.24
N HIS A 60 13.30 -11.66 7.68
CA HIS A 60 12.11 -10.82 7.84
C HIS A 60 11.96 -9.92 6.62
N PHE A 61 10.72 -9.77 6.17
CA PHE A 61 10.41 -8.79 5.15
C PHE A 61 10.63 -7.38 5.70
N LEU A 62 11.09 -6.48 4.85
CA LEU A 62 11.20 -5.08 5.20
C LEU A 62 9.81 -4.51 5.51
N SER A 63 9.75 -3.58 6.47
CA SER A 63 8.51 -2.87 6.76
C SER A 63 8.11 -1.99 5.58
N PHE A 64 6.84 -1.58 5.53
CA PHE A 64 6.36 -0.71 4.46
C PHE A 64 7.14 0.61 4.41
N SER A 65 7.44 1.20 5.56
CA SER A 65 8.24 2.44 5.59
C SER A 65 9.66 2.24 5.05
N GLU A 66 10.29 1.11 5.38
CA GLU A 66 11.62 0.78 4.85
C GLU A 66 11.60 0.56 3.34
N LEU A 67 10.56 -0.10 2.82
CA LEU A 67 10.38 -0.29 1.38
C LEU A 67 10.25 1.05 0.66
N ILE A 68 9.49 1.98 1.22
CA ILE A 68 9.32 3.32 0.64
C ILE A 68 10.66 4.07 0.61
N ILE A 69 11.46 3.97 1.67
CA ILE A 69 12.78 4.60 1.72
C ILE A 69 13.69 4.04 0.61
N LYS A 70 13.72 2.72 0.45
CA LYS A 70 14.53 2.09 -0.60
C LYS A 70 14.02 2.45 -1.99
N TRP A 71 12.72 2.48 -2.17
CA TRP A 71 12.10 2.89 -3.43
C TRP A 71 12.47 4.33 -3.78
N ARG A 72 12.41 5.22 -2.79
CA ARG A 72 12.79 6.64 -2.98
C ARG A 72 14.25 6.79 -3.36
N SER A 73 15.14 5.93 -2.86
CA SER A 73 16.57 5.99 -3.20
C SER A 73 16.83 5.71 -4.69
N GLU A 74 15.94 4.95 -5.34
CA GLU A 74 16.03 4.70 -6.78
C GLU A 74 15.53 5.89 -7.62
N PHE A 75 14.78 6.80 -7.02
CA PHE A 75 14.18 7.94 -7.73
C PHE A 75 14.39 9.22 -6.92
N PRO A 76 15.65 9.71 -6.83
CA PRO A 76 15.97 10.88 -5.97
C PRO A 76 15.25 12.16 -6.38
N ASN A 77 14.83 12.27 -7.65
CA ASN A 77 14.10 13.43 -8.17
C ASN A 77 12.58 13.22 -8.20
N GLY A 78 12.10 12.14 -7.57
CA GLY A 78 10.69 11.80 -7.57
C GLY A 78 10.30 10.87 -8.70
N LEU A 79 9.06 10.41 -8.68
CA LEU A 79 8.54 9.45 -9.66
C LEU A 79 7.21 9.93 -10.22
N LEU A 80 7.24 10.45 -11.45
CA LEU A 80 6.04 10.80 -12.19
C LEU A 80 5.40 9.54 -12.74
N SER A 81 4.13 9.30 -12.41
CA SER A 81 3.40 8.13 -12.88
C SER A 81 1.91 8.44 -12.95
N GLY A 82 1.30 8.25 -14.12
CA GLY A 82 -0.11 8.55 -14.33
C GLY A 82 -0.40 10.02 -14.00
N SER A 83 -1.41 10.23 -13.16
CA SER A 83 -1.79 11.58 -12.70
C SER A 83 -0.97 12.06 -11.50
N TYR A 84 -0.07 11.23 -10.98
CA TYR A 84 0.72 11.54 -9.79
C TYR A 84 2.05 12.18 -10.16
N SER A 85 2.28 13.41 -9.69
CA SER A 85 3.55 14.12 -9.93
C SER A 85 4.72 13.44 -9.22
N ASN A 86 4.45 12.81 -8.07
CA ASN A 86 5.43 12.00 -7.35
C ASN A 86 4.71 10.86 -6.64
N LEU A 87 4.66 9.71 -7.29
CA LEU A 87 3.94 8.53 -6.79
C LEU A 87 4.48 8.06 -5.44
N ILE A 88 5.79 8.14 -5.24
CA ILE A 88 6.42 7.69 -3.99
C ILE A 88 5.96 8.53 -2.80
N ASP A 89 5.96 9.85 -2.96
CA ASP A 89 5.48 10.75 -1.92
C ASP A 89 4.00 10.54 -1.64
N THR A 90 3.20 10.33 -2.68
CA THR A 90 1.76 10.04 -2.54
C THR A 90 1.52 8.76 -1.75
N VAL A 91 2.28 7.71 -2.04
CA VAL A 91 2.20 6.44 -1.27
C VAL A 91 2.60 6.68 0.19
N ASN A 92 3.65 7.45 0.44
CA ASN A 92 4.09 7.74 1.81
C ASN A 92 3.07 8.57 2.59
N GLU A 93 2.48 9.57 1.97
CA GLU A 93 1.41 10.37 2.57
C GLU A 93 0.20 9.50 2.92
N TRP A 94 -0.18 8.60 2.02
CA TRP A 94 -1.25 7.64 2.27
C TRP A 94 -0.92 6.74 3.47
N ARG A 95 0.32 6.24 3.55
CA ARG A 95 0.77 5.42 4.68
C ARG A 95 0.60 6.17 6.01
N LEU A 96 1.01 7.43 6.06
CA LEU A 96 0.88 8.25 7.26
C LEU A 96 -0.59 8.51 7.61
N SER A 97 -1.41 8.78 6.62
CA SER A 97 -2.86 9.00 6.80
C SER A 97 -3.55 7.74 7.34
N ARG A 98 -3.25 6.56 6.76
CA ARG A 98 -3.88 5.32 7.21
C ARG A 98 -3.42 4.92 8.62
N ASN A 99 -2.18 5.24 9.00
CA ASN A 99 -1.70 5.01 10.35
C ASN A 99 -2.53 5.79 11.37
N LYS A 100 -2.84 7.06 11.07
CA LYS A 100 -3.73 7.87 11.91
C LYS A 100 -5.11 7.23 12.05
N VAL A 101 -5.68 6.77 10.95
CA VAL A 101 -7.02 6.15 10.94
C VAL A 101 -7.03 4.88 11.79
N ILE A 102 -6.06 3.99 11.57
CA ILE A 102 -5.99 2.71 12.30
C ILE A 102 -5.81 2.94 13.80
N HIS A 103 -4.95 3.87 14.18
CA HIS A 103 -4.71 4.14 15.59
C HIS A 103 -5.84 4.92 16.26
N ALA A 104 -6.64 5.65 15.50
CA ALA A 104 -7.73 6.46 16.03
C ALA A 104 -8.96 5.65 16.47
N ILE A 105 -9.09 4.39 16.03
CA ILE A 105 -10.32 3.60 16.27
C ILE A 105 -10.63 3.42 17.76
N VAL A 106 -9.62 3.20 18.59
CA VAL A 106 -9.81 3.05 20.04
C VAL A 106 -8.81 3.83 20.87
N LYS A 107 -7.79 4.42 20.24
CA LYS A 107 -6.74 5.16 20.97
C LYS A 107 -7.14 6.61 21.15
N SER A 108 -7.07 7.08 22.39
CA SER A 108 -7.19 8.49 22.72
C SER A 108 -6.17 8.81 23.79
N LYS A 109 -5.75 10.08 23.88
CA LYS A 109 -4.87 10.51 24.97
C LYS A 109 -5.66 10.48 26.27
N PRO A 110 -5.02 10.16 27.41
CA PRO A 110 -5.70 10.20 28.70
C PRO A 110 -6.35 11.59 28.94
N GLY A 111 -7.64 11.58 29.26
CA GLY A 111 -8.41 12.81 29.48
C GLY A 111 -9.04 13.43 28.25
N GLU A 112 -8.76 12.92 27.06
CA GLU A 112 -9.39 13.37 25.81
C GLU A 112 -10.49 12.39 25.39
N GLN A 113 -11.49 12.91 24.68
CA GLN A 113 -12.56 12.06 24.15
C GLN A 113 -12.06 11.26 22.95
N THR A 114 -12.50 10.01 22.86
CA THR A 114 -12.27 9.17 21.70
C THR A 114 -13.07 9.74 20.50
N GLN A 115 -12.46 9.68 19.32
CA GLN A 115 -13.09 10.10 18.08
C GLN A 115 -14.45 9.41 17.87
N SER A 116 -15.41 10.12 17.28
CA SER A 116 -16.72 9.54 16.98
C SER A 116 -16.60 8.44 15.94
N ILE A 117 -17.47 7.44 16.03
CA ILE A 117 -17.50 6.31 15.08
C ILE A 117 -17.77 6.82 13.66
N ASP A 118 -18.68 7.78 13.51
CA ASP A 118 -19.03 8.33 12.19
C ASP A 118 -17.83 9.00 11.51
N LEU A 119 -17.08 9.79 12.25
CA LEU A 119 -15.88 10.45 11.73
C LEU A 119 -14.80 9.41 11.37
N PHE A 120 -14.61 8.42 12.23
CA PHE A 120 -13.69 7.32 11.95
C PHE A 120 -14.05 6.60 10.65
N LEU A 121 -15.34 6.25 10.46
CA LEU A 121 -15.79 5.55 9.26
C LEU A 121 -15.60 6.38 8.00
N GLU A 122 -15.85 7.69 8.06
CA GLU A 122 -15.59 8.60 6.93
C GLU A 122 -14.12 8.64 6.55
N GLN A 123 -13.24 8.77 7.54
CA GLN A 123 -11.80 8.80 7.32
C GLN A 123 -11.28 7.46 6.78
N ALA A 124 -11.77 6.35 7.31
CA ALA A 124 -11.42 5.02 6.84
C ALA A 124 -11.88 4.79 5.40
N LYS A 125 -13.09 5.21 5.08
CA LYS A 125 -13.64 5.13 3.73
C LYS A 125 -12.79 5.92 2.74
N GLU A 126 -12.42 7.15 3.07
CA GLU A 126 -11.58 7.99 2.22
C GLU A 126 -10.19 7.37 2.03
N ALA A 127 -9.57 6.87 3.10
CA ALA A 127 -8.27 6.20 3.02
C ALA A 127 -8.33 4.96 2.13
N ALA A 128 -9.40 4.18 2.20
CA ALA A 128 -9.58 3.00 1.34
C ALA A 128 -9.77 3.41 -0.13
N LYS A 129 -10.50 4.47 -0.39
CA LYS A 129 -10.72 5.00 -1.74
C LYS A 129 -9.41 5.50 -2.37
N VAL A 130 -8.66 6.29 -1.62
CA VAL A 130 -7.33 6.77 -2.07
C VAL A 130 -6.38 5.61 -2.26
N GLY A 131 -6.38 4.64 -1.35
CA GLY A 131 -5.54 3.45 -1.41
C GLY A 131 -5.81 2.60 -2.64
N GLU A 132 -7.07 2.48 -3.07
CA GLU A 132 -7.40 1.75 -4.30
C GLU A 132 -6.78 2.40 -5.53
N ALA A 133 -6.91 3.71 -5.66
CA ALA A 133 -6.34 4.46 -6.79
C ALA A 133 -4.82 4.34 -6.82
N ILE A 134 -4.17 4.48 -5.66
CA ILE A 134 -2.72 4.37 -5.53
C ILE A 134 -2.25 2.95 -5.87
N ALA A 135 -2.93 1.93 -5.34
CA ALA A 135 -2.56 0.53 -5.60
C ALA A 135 -2.66 0.21 -7.09
N ARG A 136 -3.69 0.70 -7.77
CA ARG A 136 -3.82 0.51 -9.22
C ARG A 136 -2.67 1.17 -9.98
N GLU A 137 -2.29 2.39 -9.61
CA GLU A 137 -1.19 3.08 -10.27
C GLU A 137 0.16 2.42 -10.00
N VAL A 138 0.41 1.97 -8.79
CA VAL A 138 1.63 1.23 -8.47
C VAL A 138 1.72 -0.05 -9.31
N CYS A 139 0.60 -0.77 -9.48
CA CYS A 139 0.56 -1.95 -10.35
C CYS A 139 0.87 -1.58 -11.81
N ASN A 140 0.27 -0.52 -12.31
CA ASN A 140 0.51 -0.06 -13.69
C ASN A 140 1.96 0.35 -13.89
N TRP A 141 2.51 1.13 -12.97
CA TRP A 141 3.91 1.55 -12.99
C TRP A 141 4.84 0.35 -12.97
N SER A 142 4.60 -0.59 -12.07
CA SER A 142 5.43 -1.79 -11.92
C SER A 142 5.46 -2.61 -13.21
N LYS A 143 4.30 -2.83 -13.83
CA LYS A 143 4.20 -3.57 -15.11
C LYS A 143 5.03 -2.93 -16.20
N LYS A 144 4.98 -1.60 -16.32
CA LYS A 144 5.72 -0.88 -17.36
C LYS A 144 7.23 -0.96 -17.14
N ASN A 145 7.69 -1.00 -15.90
CA ASN A 145 9.10 -0.91 -15.57
C ASN A 145 9.80 -2.27 -15.43
N ILE A 146 9.06 -3.34 -15.13
CA ILE A 146 9.62 -4.69 -15.06
C ILE A 146 9.77 -5.30 -16.46
N ARG A 147 8.91 -4.92 -17.41
CA ARG A 147 8.97 -5.44 -18.78
C ARG A 147 10.11 -4.86 -19.62
N LYS A 148 10.73 -3.82 -19.15
CA LYS A 148 11.93 -3.26 -19.77
C LYS A 148 13.15 -3.99 -19.25
#